data_c1f61c72c1fcefc1be8d28a840fde9f4
#
_entry.id   c1f61c72c1fcefc1be8d28a840fde9f4
#
_cell.length_a   1.000
_cell.length_b   1.000
_cell.length_c   1.000
_cell.angle_alpha   90.00
_cell.angle_beta   90.00
_cell.angle_gamma   90.00
#
_symmetry.space_group_name_H-M   'P 1'
#
loop_
_entity.id
_entity.type
_entity.pdbx_description
1 polymer ?
#
loop_
_entity_poly.entity_id
_entity_poly.type
_entity_poly.pdbx_seq_one_letter_code
_entity_poly.pdbx_strand_id
1 'polypeptide(L)'
;RCLVGSEMCIRDRLYIDPVLWNQDNQITSDVMKIYTENSKLQKAEFVGRPVMSSEIDTMTYNQVTGKLITAYFRDNKIYRNDVDGNVQTIYYMQEDDSPEPVGLVSIQSGAATYYIDNNTVEGITYRNQPVFSIFPMDKIPETQALFLEDFKWEGHRRPVLREVFDRTIRPSERAEKSALPRPDFPITRRIEE
;
A
#
# COMPACT_ATOMS: atom_id res chain seq x y z
N ARG A 1 -5.93 -16.70 -15.86
CA ARG A 1 -6.78 -17.88 -15.64
C ARG A 1 -6.23 -18.62 -14.45
N CYS A 2 -7.03 -18.79 -13.38
CA CYS A 2 -6.68 -19.71 -12.31
C CYS A 2 -6.73 -21.14 -12.87
N LEU A 3 -5.75 -21.94 -12.51
CA LEU A 3 -5.79 -23.37 -12.79
C LEU A 3 -6.86 -24.01 -11.90
N VAL A 4 -7.57 -25.00 -12.42
CA VAL A 4 -8.56 -25.77 -11.67
C VAL A 4 -7.84 -26.39 -10.46
N GLY A 5 -8.30 -26.07 -9.24
CA GLY A 5 -7.70 -26.52 -7.98
C GLY A 5 -6.84 -25.49 -7.26
N SER A 6 -6.64 -24.27 -7.79
CA SER A 6 -5.97 -23.18 -7.09
C SER A 6 -6.96 -22.50 -6.14
N GLU A 7 -6.72 -22.60 -4.84
CA GLU A 7 -7.57 -21.99 -3.82
C GLU A 7 -7.55 -20.47 -3.86
N MET A 8 -6.50 -19.85 -4.42
CA MET A 8 -6.32 -18.39 -4.47
C MET A 8 -5.74 -17.94 -5.82
N CYS A 9 -6.39 -16.98 -6.43
CA CYS A 9 -5.96 -16.38 -7.69
C CYS A 9 -5.41 -14.97 -7.49
N ILE A 10 -4.21 -14.69 -8.02
CA ILE A 10 -3.79 -13.30 -8.24
C ILE A 10 -4.64 -12.79 -9.38
N ARG A 11 -5.52 -11.82 -9.11
CA ARG A 11 -6.34 -11.20 -10.15
C ARG A 11 -5.65 -10.02 -10.79
N ASP A 12 -5.04 -9.18 -9.95
CA ASP A 12 -4.49 -7.91 -10.42
C ASP A 12 -3.08 -7.70 -9.87
N ARG A 13 -2.23 -7.14 -10.75
CA ARG A 13 -0.91 -6.62 -10.40
C ARG A 13 -0.83 -5.19 -10.89
N LEU A 14 -0.48 -4.28 -9.98
CA LEU A 14 -0.28 -2.88 -10.27
C LEU A 14 1.22 -2.60 -10.26
N TYR A 15 1.68 -1.88 -11.27
CA TYR A 15 3.08 -1.48 -11.49
C TYR A 15 3.14 0.02 -11.76
N ILE A 16 4.33 0.58 -11.70
CA ILE A 16 4.60 1.99 -12.03
C ILE A 16 3.94 2.93 -11.02
N ASP A 17 4.58 3.03 -9.85
CA ASP A 17 4.17 3.90 -8.73
C ASP A 17 2.67 3.80 -8.38
N PRO A 18 2.17 2.57 -8.13
CA PRO A 18 0.78 2.40 -7.74
C PRO A 18 0.54 3.03 -6.36
N VAL A 19 -0.62 3.66 -6.22
CA VAL A 19 -1.10 4.20 -4.95
C VAL A 19 -2.46 3.58 -4.64
N LEU A 20 -2.59 2.98 -3.46
CA LEU A 20 -3.84 2.44 -2.97
C LEU A 20 -4.32 3.29 -1.79
N TRP A 21 -5.60 3.62 -1.80
CA TRP A 21 -6.26 4.35 -0.74
C TRP A 21 -7.26 3.45 -0.01
N ASN A 22 -7.15 3.44 1.31
CA ASN A 22 -8.16 2.86 2.19
C ASN A 22 -8.57 3.92 3.20
N GLN A 23 -9.70 4.58 2.96
CA GLN A 23 -10.12 5.79 3.67
C GLN A 23 -9.01 6.86 3.65
N ASP A 24 -8.47 7.25 4.80
CA ASP A 24 -7.44 8.27 4.94
C ASP A 24 -6.02 7.70 4.93
N ASN A 25 -5.90 6.37 4.79
CA ASN A 25 -4.61 5.69 4.70
C ASN A 25 -4.20 5.53 3.24
N GLN A 26 -2.97 5.88 2.95
CA GLN A 26 -2.31 5.67 1.68
C GLN A 26 -1.31 4.51 1.78
N ILE A 27 -1.23 3.68 0.76
CA ILE A 27 -0.16 2.69 0.60
C ILE A 27 0.48 2.89 -0.76
N THR A 28 1.79 3.04 -0.78
CA THR A 28 2.63 3.10 -1.98
C THR A 28 3.58 1.91 -2.00
N SER A 29 4.00 1.45 -3.16
CA SER A 29 5.04 0.42 -3.35
C SER A 29 5.43 0.32 -4.82
N ASP A 30 6.50 -0.40 -5.15
CA ASP A 30 6.87 -0.62 -6.55
C ASP A 30 5.88 -1.55 -7.26
N VAL A 31 5.37 -2.55 -6.54
CA VAL A 31 4.43 -3.55 -7.06
C VAL A 31 3.36 -3.88 -6.01
N MET A 32 2.11 -3.85 -6.41
CA MET A 32 0.98 -4.35 -5.62
C MET A 32 0.40 -5.60 -6.26
N LYS A 33 0.12 -6.63 -5.46
CA LYS A 33 -0.54 -7.86 -5.88
C LYS A 33 -1.81 -8.04 -5.08
N ILE A 34 -2.93 -8.16 -5.75
CA ILE A 34 -4.24 -8.30 -5.13
C ILE A 34 -4.76 -9.72 -5.37
N TYR A 35 -5.13 -10.39 -4.30
CA TYR A 35 -5.62 -11.77 -4.31
C TYR A 35 -7.09 -11.81 -3.95
N THR A 36 -7.88 -12.41 -4.81
CA THR A 36 -9.32 -12.56 -4.62
C THR A 36 -9.72 -14.01 -4.77
N GLU A 37 -10.69 -14.43 -3.97
CA GLU A 37 -11.33 -15.72 -4.04
C GLU A 37 -12.85 -15.53 -4.04
N ASN A 38 -13.58 -16.22 -4.93
CA ASN A 38 -15.03 -16.08 -5.05
C ASN A 38 -15.51 -14.62 -5.09
N SER A 39 -14.76 -13.76 -5.81
CA SER A 39 -14.99 -12.31 -5.90
C SER A 39 -14.86 -11.53 -4.59
N LYS A 40 -14.33 -12.15 -3.54
CA LYS A 40 -14.01 -11.46 -2.28
C LYS A 40 -12.50 -11.24 -2.19
N LEU A 41 -12.12 -10.08 -1.71
CA LEU A 41 -10.73 -9.73 -1.42
C LEU A 41 -10.24 -10.55 -0.23
N GLN A 42 -9.11 -11.25 -0.39
CA GLN A 42 -8.51 -12.08 0.66
C GLN A 42 -7.25 -11.46 1.23
N LYS A 43 -6.32 -11.07 0.34
CA LYS A 43 -5.10 -10.40 0.75
C LYS A 43 -4.57 -9.46 -0.35
N ALA A 44 -3.72 -8.52 0.05
CA ALA A 44 -2.90 -7.73 -0.84
C ALA A 44 -1.45 -7.75 -0.37
N GLU A 45 -0.51 -7.88 -1.30
CA GLU A 45 0.93 -7.83 -1.04
C GLU A 45 1.51 -6.56 -1.69
N PHE A 46 2.26 -5.81 -0.91
CA PHE A 46 2.95 -4.59 -1.31
C PHE A 46 4.45 -4.87 -1.25
N VAL A 47 5.10 -4.90 -2.41
CA VAL A 47 6.49 -5.35 -2.59
C VAL A 47 7.32 -4.23 -3.18
N GLY A 48 8.57 -4.12 -2.72
CA GLY A 48 9.50 -3.09 -3.15
C GLY A 48 9.15 -1.74 -2.54
N ARG A 49 9.88 -1.38 -1.51
CA ARG A 49 9.76 -0.10 -0.78
C ARG A 49 8.32 0.29 -0.39
N PRO A 50 7.55 -0.64 0.20
CA PRO A 50 6.17 -0.30 0.58
C PRO A 50 6.17 0.71 1.72
N VAL A 51 5.36 1.76 1.59
CA VAL A 51 5.11 2.72 2.66
C VAL A 51 3.60 2.84 2.87
N MET A 52 3.16 2.56 4.08
CA MET A 52 1.80 2.85 4.54
C MET A 52 1.84 4.14 5.35
N SER A 53 0.97 5.08 5.04
CA SER A 53 0.93 6.38 5.70
C SER A 53 -0.49 6.87 5.92
N SER A 54 -0.69 7.63 7.01
CA SER A 54 -1.92 8.37 7.30
C SER A 54 -1.60 9.80 7.71
N GLU A 55 -2.37 10.73 7.19
CA GLU A 55 -2.25 12.14 7.52
C GLU A 55 -2.81 12.40 8.91
N ILE A 56 -2.06 13.11 9.75
CA ILE A 56 -2.50 13.61 11.05
C ILE A 56 -2.87 15.10 10.89
N ASP A 57 -1.96 15.84 10.28
CA ASP A 57 -2.16 17.22 9.88
C ASP A 57 -1.38 17.50 8.58
N THR A 58 -1.36 18.72 8.11
CA THR A 58 -0.70 19.11 6.85
C THR A 58 0.80 18.83 6.80
N MET A 59 1.45 18.58 7.94
CA MET A 59 2.90 18.40 8.05
C MET A 59 3.31 17.10 8.75
N THR A 60 2.40 16.44 9.45
CA THR A 60 2.70 15.22 10.23
C THR A 60 1.94 14.01 9.72
N TYR A 61 2.66 12.90 9.57
CA TYR A 61 2.13 11.67 9.00
C TYR A 61 2.59 10.47 9.82
N ASN A 62 1.66 9.61 10.19
CA ASN A 62 2.03 8.27 10.65
C ASN A 62 2.55 7.47 9.45
N GLN A 63 3.65 6.77 9.63
CA GLN A 63 4.33 6.09 8.53
C GLN A 63 4.86 4.74 8.98
N VAL A 64 4.70 3.74 8.13
CA VAL A 64 5.23 2.39 8.34
C VAL A 64 5.82 1.87 7.04
N THR A 65 7.04 1.31 7.11
CA THR A 65 7.69 0.66 5.99
C THR A 65 8.32 -0.67 6.38
N GLY A 66 8.64 -1.49 5.41
CA GLY A 66 9.34 -2.76 5.52
C GLY A 66 9.75 -3.27 4.14
N LYS A 67 10.24 -4.50 4.04
CA LYS A 67 10.52 -5.13 2.74
C LYS A 67 9.25 -5.63 2.05
N LEU A 68 8.28 -6.05 2.86
CA LEU A 68 6.98 -6.56 2.41
C LEU A 68 5.90 -6.11 3.41
N ILE A 69 4.81 -5.60 2.90
CA ILE A 69 3.58 -5.41 3.67
C ILE A 69 2.53 -6.35 3.08
N THR A 70 1.87 -7.12 3.94
CA THR A 70 0.76 -8.01 3.55
C THR A 70 -0.48 -7.62 4.32
N ALA A 71 -1.49 -7.14 3.61
CA ALA A 71 -2.80 -6.83 4.17
C ALA A 71 -3.74 -8.02 3.98
N TYR A 72 -4.44 -8.41 5.05
CA TYR A 72 -5.42 -9.49 5.06
C TYR A 72 -6.83 -8.96 5.25
N PHE A 73 -7.76 -9.53 4.50
CA PHE A 73 -9.14 -9.08 4.46
C PHE A 73 -10.11 -10.20 4.84
N ARG A 74 -11.17 -9.82 5.53
CA ARG A 74 -12.32 -10.66 5.83
C ARG A 74 -13.57 -9.88 5.46
N ASP A 75 -14.44 -10.46 4.64
CA ASP A 75 -15.64 -9.79 4.13
C ASP A 75 -15.36 -8.40 3.52
N ASN A 76 -14.25 -8.30 2.76
CA ASN A 76 -13.73 -7.07 2.14
C ASN A 76 -13.28 -5.97 3.12
N LYS A 77 -13.20 -6.28 4.42
CA LYS A 77 -12.64 -5.38 5.43
C LYS A 77 -11.25 -5.86 5.83
N ILE A 78 -10.32 -4.93 5.94
CA ILE A 78 -8.98 -5.21 6.46
C ILE A 78 -9.08 -5.54 7.95
N TYR A 79 -8.40 -6.61 8.39
CA TYR A 79 -8.35 -6.98 9.80
C TYR A 79 -6.93 -7.16 10.32
N ARG A 80 -5.94 -7.29 9.42
CA ARG A 80 -4.55 -7.45 9.81
C ARG A 80 -3.61 -6.98 8.71
N ASN A 81 -2.54 -6.29 9.13
CA ASN A 81 -1.37 -6.02 8.29
C ASN A 81 -0.14 -6.65 8.92
N ASP A 82 0.56 -7.49 8.16
CA ASP A 82 1.89 -7.98 8.52
C ASP A 82 2.93 -7.17 7.75
N VAL A 83 3.93 -6.68 8.47
CA VAL A 83 5.06 -5.93 7.90
C VAL A 83 6.32 -6.71 8.22
N ASP A 84 7.05 -7.13 7.19
CA ASP A 84 8.22 -7.97 7.33
C ASP A 84 9.47 -7.30 6.77
N GLY A 85 10.58 -7.47 7.49
CA GLY A 85 11.94 -7.09 7.12
C GLY A 85 12.25 -5.60 7.27
N ASN A 86 13.13 -5.28 8.22
CA ASN A 86 13.59 -3.91 8.50
C ASN A 86 12.44 -2.92 8.69
N VAL A 87 11.49 -3.29 9.52
CA VAL A 87 10.33 -2.44 9.80
C VAL A 87 10.77 -1.16 10.47
N GLN A 88 10.32 -0.04 9.92
CA GLN A 88 10.46 1.29 10.52
C GLN A 88 9.08 1.91 10.65
N THR A 89 8.80 2.48 11.81
CA THR A 89 7.54 3.16 12.11
C THR A 89 7.83 4.55 12.66
N ILE A 90 7.14 5.53 12.14
CA ILE A 90 7.04 6.87 12.70
C ILE A 90 5.57 7.06 13.08
N TYR A 91 5.31 7.31 14.35
CA TYR A 91 3.98 7.46 14.88
C TYR A 91 3.89 8.70 15.78
N TYR A 92 2.92 9.55 15.49
CA TYR A 92 2.63 10.73 16.29
C TYR A 92 1.52 10.43 17.28
N MET A 93 1.86 10.51 18.58
CA MET A 93 0.91 10.31 19.67
C MET A 93 0.00 11.51 19.78
N GLN A 94 -1.30 11.26 19.90
CA GLN A 94 -2.33 12.28 20.16
C GLN A 94 -3.00 11.98 21.49
N GLU A 95 -3.50 12.99 22.16
CA GLU A 95 -4.39 12.82 23.31
C GLU A 95 -5.84 12.72 22.82
N ASP A 96 -6.66 12.00 23.58
CA ASP A 96 -8.06 11.70 23.19
C ASP A 96 -8.89 12.98 22.93
N ASP A 97 -8.54 14.09 23.60
CA ASP A 97 -9.26 15.36 23.54
C ASP A 97 -8.60 16.40 22.62
N SER A 98 -7.47 16.09 21.98
CA SER A 98 -6.73 17.03 21.13
C SER A 98 -6.28 16.42 19.82
N PRO A 99 -6.55 17.09 18.68
CA PRO A 99 -6.00 16.64 17.39
C PRO A 99 -4.49 16.91 17.26
N GLU A 100 -3.90 17.72 18.14
CA GLU A 100 -2.48 18.08 18.06
C GLU A 100 -1.60 16.94 18.60
N PRO A 101 -0.52 16.57 17.90
CA PRO A 101 0.39 15.56 18.39
C PRO A 101 1.19 16.03 19.58
N VAL A 102 1.27 15.20 20.62
CA VAL A 102 2.00 15.49 21.88
C VAL A 102 3.40 14.85 21.91
N GLY A 103 3.66 13.90 21.01
CA GLY A 103 4.96 13.25 20.93
C GLY A 103 5.13 12.43 19.66
N LEU A 104 6.39 12.12 19.37
CA LEU A 104 6.80 11.27 18.25
C LEU A 104 7.39 9.97 18.79
N VAL A 105 6.93 8.86 18.25
CA VAL A 105 7.48 7.52 18.49
C VAL A 105 8.15 7.03 17.21
N SER A 106 9.44 6.71 17.29
CA SER A 106 10.19 6.06 16.24
C SER A 106 10.48 4.63 16.66
N ILE A 107 10.11 3.66 15.82
CA ILE A 107 10.27 2.24 16.14
C ILE A 107 11.00 1.55 14.99
N GLN A 108 11.97 0.71 15.34
CA GLN A 108 12.65 -0.17 14.40
C GLN A 108 12.51 -1.61 14.89
N SER A 109 12.20 -2.54 13.98
CA SER A 109 12.09 -3.95 14.30
C SER A 109 12.30 -4.84 13.09
N GLY A 110 12.46 -6.15 13.29
CA GLY A 110 12.55 -7.09 12.17
C GLY A 110 11.20 -7.40 11.54
N ALA A 111 10.11 -7.34 12.31
CA ALA A 111 8.75 -7.57 11.85
C ALA A 111 7.72 -6.88 12.76
N ALA A 112 6.56 -6.56 12.21
CA ALA A 112 5.42 -6.04 12.95
C ALA A 112 4.10 -6.62 12.43
N THR A 113 3.11 -6.77 13.32
CA THR A 113 1.73 -7.10 12.96
C THR A 113 0.80 -6.05 13.54
N TYR A 114 -0.02 -5.46 12.71
CA TYR A 114 -1.06 -4.52 13.07
C TYR A 114 -2.40 -5.24 13.02
N TYR A 115 -3.13 -5.23 14.12
CA TYR A 115 -4.49 -5.75 14.22
C TYR A 115 -5.46 -4.58 14.07
N ILE A 116 -6.44 -4.76 13.19
CA ILE A 116 -7.34 -3.70 12.77
C ILE A 116 -8.79 -4.18 12.97
N ASP A 117 -9.59 -3.38 13.65
CA ASP A 117 -11.02 -3.54 13.70
C ASP A 117 -11.72 -2.23 13.33
N ASN A 118 -12.75 -2.31 12.50
CA ASN A 118 -13.50 -1.16 12.01
C ASN A 118 -12.62 0.00 11.50
N ASN A 119 -11.51 -0.33 10.80
CA ASN A 119 -10.48 0.58 10.29
C ASN A 119 -9.65 1.32 11.35
N THR A 120 -9.78 0.95 12.61
CA THR A 120 -8.96 1.44 13.72
C THR A 120 -7.91 0.40 14.10
N VAL A 121 -6.70 0.84 14.38
CA VAL A 121 -5.64 -0.05 14.89
C VAL A 121 -5.91 -0.35 16.36
N GLU A 122 -6.28 -1.59 16.66
CA GLU A 122 -6.57 -2.07 18.02
C GLU A 122 -5.29 -2.50 18.75
N GLY A 123 -4.28 -2.92 18.02
CA GLY A 123 -3.04 -3.36 18.62
C GLY A 123 -1.93 -3.57 17.61
N ILE A 124 -0.68 -3.46 18.08
CA ILE A 124 0.51 -3.67 17.28
C ILE A 124 1.45 -4.60 18.04
N THR A 125 1.94 -5.63 17.36
CA THR A 125 2.96 -6.53 17.90
C THR A 125 4.24 -6.37 17.09
N TYR A 126 5.30 -5.86 17.73
CA TYR A 126 6.64 -5.79 17.14
C TYR A 126 7.45 -7.02 17.54
N ARG A 127 8.22 -7.57 16.61
CA ARG A 127 9.03 -8.78 16.79
C ARG A 127 10.45 -8.57 16.25
N ASN A 128 11.36 -9.45 16.67
CA ASN A 128 12.75 -9.47 16.23
C ASN A 128 13.48 -8.18 16.62
N GLN A 129 13.74 -8.05 17.92
CA GLN A 129 14.54 -6.98 18.54
C GLN A 129 13.98 -5.56 18.28
N PRO A 130 12.77 -5.27 18.75
CA PRO A 130 12.22 -3.94 18.60
C PRO A 130 12.99 -2.91 19.43
N VAL A 131 13.28 -1.77 18.82
CA VAL A 131 13.89 -0.60 19.46
C VAL A 131 12.90 0.56 19.35
N PHE A 132 12.61 1.18 20.49
CA PHE A 132 11.67 2.30 20.61
C PHE A 132 12.41 3.56 21.02
N SER A 133 12.12 4.66 20.38
CA SER A 133 12.54 5.99 20.77
C SER A 133 11.30 6.89 20.86
N ILE A 134 11.11 7.56 21.99
CA ILE A 134 9.94 8.40 22.25
C ILE A 134 10.44 9.81 22.56
N PHE A 135 9.91 10.78 21.86
CA PHE A 135 10.27 12.19 22.00
C PHE A 135 9.02 13.03 22.21
N PRO A 136 8.95 13.88 23.24
CA PRO A 136 7.98 14.98 23.26
C PRO A 136 8.15 15.86 22.04
N MET A 137 7.07 16.48 21.53
CA MET A 137 7.13 17.30 20.31
C MET A 137 8.15 18.45 20.40
N ASP A 138 8.31 19.05 21.59
CA ASP A 138 9.24 20.16 21.87
C ASP A 138 10.72 19.72 22.02
N LYS A 139 10.99 18.39 22.00
CA LYS A 139 12.32 17.82 22.26
C LYS A 139 12.76 16.79 21.21
N ILE A 140 12.20 16.86 20.04
CA ILE A 140 12.62 15.97 18.93
C ILE A 140 14.03 16.42 18.50
N PRO A 141 15.05 15.53 18.54
CA PRO A 141 16.39 15.86 18.08
C PRO A 141 16.39 16.12 16.57
N GLU A 142 17.25 17.02 16.10
CA GLU A 142 17.43 17.30 14.66
C GLU A 142 17.90 16.06 13.88
N THR A 143 18.54 15.11 14.55
CA THR A 143 18.99 13.83 13.98
C THR A 143 17.84 12.83 13.76
N GLN A 144 16.68 13.07 14.38
CA GLN A 144 15.53 12.19 14.21
C GLN A 144 14.81 12.50 12.89
N ALA A 145 14.75 11.51 12.01
CA ALA A 145 13.99 11.64 10.79
C ALA A 145 12.47 11.74 11.09
N LEU A 146 11.81 12.73 10.52
CA LEU A 146 10.37 12.91 10.60
C LEU A 146 9.63 12.19 9.45
N PHE A 147 10.37 11.80 8.43
CA PHE A 147 9.87 11.07 7.27
C PHE A 147 10.77 9.87 6.97
N LEU A 148 10.14 8.78 6.57
CA LEU A 148 10.85 7.59 6.07
C LEU A 148 11.45 7.88 4.69
N GLU A 149 12.53 7.19 4.33
CA GLU A 149 13.29 7.45 3.10
C GLU A 149 12.43 7.43 1.82
N ASP A 150 11.51 6.46 1.73
CA ASP A 150 10.63 6.28 0.58
C ASP A 150 9.24 6.92 0.77
N PHE A 151 9.06 7.76 1.79
CA PHE A 151 7.80 8.43 2.05
C PHE A 151 7.45 9.42 0.94
N LYS A 152 6.23 9.29 0.42
CA LYS A 152 5.61 10.26 -0.51
C LYS A 152 4.14 10.37 -0.19
N TRP A 153 3.66 11.58 0.04
CA TRP A 153 2.23 11.81 0.19
C TRP A 153 1.61 12.21 -1.14
N GLU A 154 0.74 11.35 -1.67
CA GLU A 154 0.09 11.48 -2.97
C GLU A 154 -1.37 11.93 -2.82
N GLY A 155 -1.69 12.76 -1.81
CA GLY A 155 -3.04 13.21 -1.51
C GLY A 155 -3.78 13.82 -2.72
N HIS A 156 -3.04 14.49 -3.61
CA HIS A 156 -3.58 15.03 -4.86
C HIS A 156 -4.05 13.97 -5.86
N ARG A 157 -3.59 12.70 -5.72
CA ARG A 157 -4.02 11.56 -6.56
C ARG A 157 -5.16 10.77 -5.94
N ARG A 158 -5.65 11.18 -4.75
CA ARG A 158 -6.76 10.48 -4.11
C ARG A 158 -8.03 10.60 -4.97
N PRO A 159 -8.65 9.48 -5.40
CA PRO A 159 -9.84 9.52 -6.24
C PRO A 159 -11.01 10.17 -5.51
N VAL A 160 -11.64 11.13 -6.15
CA VAL A 160 -12.93 11.69 -5.68
C VAL A 160 -14.05 10.90 -6.33
N LEU A 161 -15.13 10.60 -5.60
CA LEU A 161 -16.24 9.78 -6.08
C LEU A 161 -16.80 10.26 -7.44
N ARG A 162 -16.88 11.57 -7.64
CA ARG A 162 -17.32 12.18 -8.90
C ARG A 162 -16.40 11.82 -10.06
N GLU A 163 -15.09 11.84 -9.88
CA GLU A 163 -14.10 11.57 -10.92
C GLU A 163 -14.09 10.10 -11.35
N VAL A 164 -14.48 9.19 -10.44
CA VAL A 164 -14.57 7.76 -10.75
C VAL A 164 -15.64 7.49 -11.80
N PHE A 165 -16.76 8.22 -11.77
CA PHE A 165 -17.87 8.05 -12.72
C PHE A 165 -17.71 8.90 -13.99
N ASP A 166 -17.02 10.04 -13.90
CA ASP A 166 -16.80 10.95 -15.06
C ASP A 166 -15.53 10.61 -15.85
N ARG A 167 -14.84 9.54 -15.49
CA ARG A 167 -13.55 9.18 -16.07
C ARG A 167 -13.70 8.71 -17.52
N THR A 168 -13.08 9.43 -18.44
CA THR A 168 -12.89 8.95 -19.81
C THR A 168 -11.93 7.76 -19.82
N ILE A 169 -12.41 6.61 -20.25
CA ILE A 169 -11.57 5.41 -20.43
C ILE A 169 -10.65 5.66 -21.61
N ARG A 170 -9.35 5.78 -21.36
CA ARG A 170 -8.35 5.83 -22.42
C ARG A 170 -8.13 4.40 -22.95
N PRO A 171 -8.04 4.20 -24.29
CA PRO A 171 -7.66 2.92 -24.85
C PRO A 171 -6.31 2.49 -24.25
N SER A 172 -6.15 1.21 -23.90
CA SER A 172 -4.85 0.72 -23.46
C SER A 172 -3.88 0.70 -24.65
N GLU A 173 -2.59 0.89 -24.39
CA GLU A 173 -1.54 0.71 -25.42
C GLU A 173 -1.64 -0.65 -26.15
N ARG A 174 -2.17 -1.66 -25.48
CA ARG A 174 -2.42 -2.98 -26.05
C ARG A 174 -3.54 -2.95 -27.09
N ALA A 175 -4.59 -2.15 -26.86
CA ALA A 175 -5.67 -1.96 -27.82
C ALA A 175 -5.17 -1.15 -29.04
N GLU A 176 -4.34 -0.14 -28.81
CA GLU A 176 -3.71 0.62 -29.90
C GLU A 176 -2.77 -0.25 -30.74
N LYS A 177 -1.92 -1.07 -30.10
CA LYS A 177 -1.04 -2.03 -30.79
C LYS A 177 -1.80 -3.11 -31.53
N SER A 178 -2.97 -3.54 -31.07
CA SER A 178 -3.80 -4.52 -31.77
C SER A 178 -4.57 -3.94 -32.95
N ALA A 179 -4.73 -2.61 -33.01
CA ALA A 179 -5.32 -1.90 -34.13
C ALA A 179 -4.32 -1.64 -35.27
N LEU A 180 -3.02 -1.82 -35.02
CA LEU A 180 -1.99 -1.72 -36.07
C LEU A 180 -2.07 -2.95 -37.00
N PRO A 181 -1.88 -2.77 -38.32
CA PRO A 181 -1.83 -3.88 -39.26
C PRO A 181 -0.74 -4.86 -38.81
N ARG A 182 -1.05 -6.15 -38.82
CA ARG A 182 -0.07 -7.19 -38.46
C ARG A 182 1.08 -7.13 -39.44
N PRO A 183 2.33 -7.16 -38.97
CA PRO A 183 3.47 -7.24 -39.89
C PRO A 183 3.36 -8.52 -40.70
N ASP A 184 3.58 -8.41 -41.99
CA ASP A 184 3.55 -9.52 -42.95
C ASP A 184 4.83 -10.36 -42.77
N PHE A 185 4.72 -11.47 -42.04
CA PHE A 185 5.85 -12.39 -41.86
C PHE A 185 5.89 -13.41 -43.00
N PRO A 186 7.08 -13.73 -43.56
CA PRO A 186 7.21 -14.71 -44.65
C PRO A 186 6.62 -16.10 -44.37
N ILE A 187 6.51 -16.47 -43.08
CA ILE A 187 5.93 -17.74 -42.63
C ILE A 187 4.41 -17.76 -42.79
N THR A 188 3.72 -16.64 -42.61
CA THR A 188 2.25 -16.58 -42.77
C THR A 188 1.79 -16.78 -44.21
N ARG A 189 2.59 -16.41 -45.18
CA ARG A 189 2.29 -16.62 -46.62
C ARG A 189 2.30 -18.11 -47.01
N ARG A 190 3.04 -18.96 -46.31
CA ARG A 190 3.12 -20.41 -46.59
C ARG A 190 1.97 -21.24 -46.04
N ILE A 191 1.13 -20.65 -45.23
CA ILE A 191 0.00 -21.37 -44.60
C ILE A 191 -1.30 -21.10 -45.37
N GLU A 192 -1.31 -20.06 -46.19
CA GLU A 192 -2.49 -19.64 -46.99
C GLU A 192 -2.41 -20.15 -48.46
N GLU A 193 -1.31 -20.80 -48.91
CA GLU A 193 -1.19 -21.59 -50.13
C GLU A 193 -1.42 -23.07 -49.86
#